data_3b73743723669e5b439531bf29dafa5a
#
_entry.id   3b73743723669e5b439531bf29dafa5a
#
_cell.length_a   1.000
_cell.length_b   1.000
_cell.length_c   1.000
_cell.angle_alpha   90.00
_cell.angle_beta   90.00
_cell.angle_gamma   90.00
#
_symmetry.space_group_name_H-M   'P 1'
#
loop_
_entity.id
_entity.type
_entity.pdbx_description
1 polymer ?
#
loop_
_entity_poly.entity_id
_entity_poly.type
_entity_poly.pdbx_seq_one_letter_code
_entity_poly.pdbx_strand_id
1 'polypeptide(L)'
;MARHHHSLGDEATSAGLLGATAVAAWFLLLDFIAGRPLHIASVLGQVLLFGDRTPELARLHWGAVEAYGFFHFLSFLAVGWLAVRLLHMAVRQPVWLVGLLLLFVSLETTVFAVSFALFQGTGAEYLRGPVLIGNALAVLVMGTYLWRTHRLVVRYVARVPLGDTGDEPEVKSPEAWHAMARWRTPWKTSR
;
A
#
# COMPACT_ATOMS: atom_id res chain seq x y z
N MET A 1 -28.90 13.69 -6.81
CA MET A 1 -27.46 13.43 -6.76
C MET A 1 -27.23 12.19 -5.90
N ALA A 2 -26.94 11.05 -6.52
CA ALA A 2 -26.68 9.79 -5.81
C ALA A 2 -25.34 9.92 -5.06
N ARG A 3 -25.37 9.85 -3.73
CA ARG A 3 -24.18 9.77 -2.91
C ARG A 3 -23.64 8.35 -3.04
N HIS A 4 -22.56 8.17 -3.78
CA HIS A 4 -21.80 6.94 -3.74
C HIS A 4 -21.28 6.76 -2.30
N HIS A 5 -21.90 5.87 -1.54
CA HIS A 5 -21.31 5.32 -0.34
C HIS A 5 -20.13 4.45 -0.80
N HIS A 6 -18.95 5.03 -0.84
CA HIS A 6 -17.74 4.22 -0.99
C HIS A 6 -17.68 3.27 0.21
N SER A 7 -17.78 1.97 -0.06
CA SER A 7 -17.59 0.97 0.98
C SER A 7 -16.11 0.93 1.36
N LEU A 8 -15.82 0.57 2.62
CA LEU A 8 -14.43 0.34 3.07
C LEU A 8 -13.67 -0.59 2.11
N GLY A 9 -14.40 -1.57 1.56
CA GLY A 9 -13.87 -2.51 0.58
C GLY A 9 -13.45 -1.85 -0.73
N ASP A 10 -14.24 -0.91 -1.24
CA ASP A 10 -13.93 -0.21 -2.50
C ASP A 10 -12.70 0.67 -2.35
N GLU A 11 -12.57 1.38 -1.22
CA GLU A 11 -11.39 2.21 -0.92
C GLU A 11 -10.13 1.36 -0.76
N ALA A 12 -10.23 0.26 -0.01
CA ALA A 12 -9.12 -0.65 0.22
C ALA A 12 -8.64 -1.31 -1.07
N THR A 13 -9.59 -1.77 -1.89
CA THR A 13 -9.31 -2.36 -3.20
C THR A 13 -8.66 -1.34 -4.12
N SER A 14 -9.19 -0.12 -4.19
CA SER A 14 -8.63 0.95 -5.02
C SER A 14 -7.22 1.33 -4.58
N ALA A 15 -6.98 1.47 -3.28
CA ALA A 15 -5.64 1.77 -2.75
C ALA A 15 -4.65 0.66 -3.11
N GLY A 16 -5.01 -0.60 -2.88
CA GLY A 16 -4.17 -1.76 -3.20
C GLY A 16 -3.87 -1.88 -4.70
N LEU A 17 -4.89 -1.75 -5.55
CA LEU A 17 -4.73 -1.80 -7.00
C LEU A 17 -3.83 -0.67 -7.52
N LEU A 18 -3.97 0.55 -6.99
CA LEU A 18 -3.11 1.67 -7.37
C LEU A 18 -1.65 1.39 -7.01
N GLY A 19 -1.38 0.87 -5.80
CA GLY A 19 -0.03 0.49 -5.39
C GLY A 19 0.55 -0.61 -6.27
N ALA A 20 -0.20 -1.71 -6.47
CA ALA A 20 0.22 -2.81 -7.33
C ALA A 20 0.52 -2.36 -8.76
N THR A 21 -0.37 -1.53 -9.34
CA THR A 21 -0.21 -1.02 -10.69
C THR A 21 1.00 -0.10 -10.81
N ALA A 22 1.29 0.73 -9.80
CA ALA A 22 2.46 1.60 -9.80
C ALA A 22 3.77 0.81 -9.87
N VAL A 23 3.91 -0.28 -9.08
CA VAL A 23 5.09 -1.15 -9.13
C VAL A 23 5.16 -1.92 -10.44
N ALA A 24 4.03 -2.48 -10.91
CA ALA A 24 3.99 -3.21 -12.17
C ALA A 24 4.38 -2.32 -13.35
N ALA A 25 3.86 -1.09 -13.39
CA ALA A 25 4.22 -0.10 -14.42
C ALA A 25 5.71 0.28 -14.36
N TRP A 26 6.27 0.44 -13.15
CA TRP A 26 7.69 0.70 -12.95
C TRP A 26 8.55 -0.43 -13.50
N PHE A 27 8.24 -1.68 -13.17
CA PHE A 27 9.00 -2.83 -13.66
C PHE A 27 8.86 -3.00 -15.17
N LEU A 28 7.65 -2.84 -15.72
CA LEU A 28 7.45 -2.88 -17.17
C LEU A 28 8.21 -1.79 -17.90
N LEU A 29 8.31 -0.58 -17.31
CA LEU A 29 9.11 0.51 -17.88
C LEU A 29 10.60 0.14 -17.95
N LEU A 30 11.14 -0.39 -16.86
CA LEU A 30 12.55 -0.83 -16.82
C LEU A 30 12.82 -1.97 -17.81
N ASP A 31 11.93 -2.95 -17.84
CA ASP A 31 12.01 -4.10 -18.73
C ASP A 31 11.91 -3.66 -20.21
N PHE A 32 11.06 -2.68 -20.51
CA PHE A 32 10.90 -2.12 -21.84
C PHE A 32 12.18 -1.38 -22.28
N ILE A 33 12.76 -0.56 -21.41
CA ILE A 33 14.04 0.13 -21.65
C ILE A 33 15.16 -0.89 -21.88
N ALA A 34 15.15 -2.02 -21.15
CA ALA A 34 16.13 -3.09 -21.30
C ALA A 34 15.87 -4.00 -22.52
N GLY A 35 14.76 -3.81 -23.25
CA GLY A 35 14.35 -4.63 -24.39
C GLY A 35 13.96 -6.07 -24.02
N ARG A 36 13.58 -6.30 -22.76
CA ARG A 36 13.25 -7.64 -22.21
C ARG A 36 11.96 -7.60 -21.39
N PRO A 37 10.79 -7.45 -22.03
CA PRO A 37 9.50 -7.30 -21.32
C PRO A 37 9.22 -8.48 -20.39
N LEU A 38 8.69 -8.20 -19.21
CA LEU A 38 8.34 -9.15 -18.14
C LEU A 38 9.54 -9.90 -17.53
N HIS A 39 10.76 -9.47 -17.81
CA HIS A 39 11.96 -10.11 -17.30
C HIS A 39 12.06 -9.99 -15.77
N ILE A 40 11.83 -8.80 -15.22
CA ILE A 40 11.88 -8.58 -13.77
C ILE A 40 10.84 -9.48 -13.06
N ALA A 41 9.61 -9.55 -13.55
CA ALA A 41 8.58 -10.41 -12.98
C ALA A 41 8.96 -11.89 -13.04
N SER A 42 9.58 -12.34 -14.15
CA SER A 42 10.09 -13.71 -14.30
C SER A 42 11.16 -14.04 -13.26
N VAL A 43 12.16 -13.18 -13.10
CA VAL A 43 13.26 -13.41 -12.14
C VAL A 43 12.75 -13.33 -10.70
N LEU A 44 11.88 -12.36 -10.38
CA LEU A 44 11.29 -12.25 -9.06
C LEU A 44 10.45 -13.48 -8.70
N GLY A 45 9.68 -14.02 -9.63
CA GLY A 45 8.92 -15.25 -9.43
C GLY A 45 9.81 -16.45 -9.17
N GLN A 46 10.87 -16.62 -9.95
CA GLN A 46 11.83 -17.73 -9.78
C GLN A 46 12.50 -17.64 -8.39
N VAL A 47 13.01 -16.48 -8.00
CA VAL A 47 13.76 -16.32 -6.75
C VAL A 47 12.84 -16.31 -5.53
N LEU A 48 11.75 -15.52 -5.55
CA LEU A 48 10.91 -15.29 -4.37
C LEU A 48 9.93 -16.43 -4.11
N LEU A 49 9.33 -16.99 -5.16
CA LEU A 49 8.27 -17.98 -5.01
C LEU A 49 8.75 -19.41 -5.21
N PHE A 50 9.70 -19.63 -6.12
CA PHE A 50 10.23 -20.96 -6.38
C PHE A 50 11.54 -21.23 -5.66
N GLY A 51 12.14 -20.20 -5.01
CA GLY A 51 13.39 -20.33 -4.24
C GLY A 51 14.61 -20.64 -5.10
N ASP A 52 14.54 -20.35 -6.39
CA ASP A 52 15.63 -20.66 -7.32
C ASP A 52 16.86 -19.79 -7.03
N ARG A 53 17.99 -20.45 -6.78
CA ARG A 53 19.28 -19.80 -6.51
C ARG A 53 20.07 -19.48 -7.79
N THR A 54 19.64 -20.04 -8.91
CA THR A 54 20.25 -19.86 -10.23
C THR A 54 19.16 -19.52 -11.27
N PRO A 55 18.42 -18.40 -11.07
CA PRO A 55 17.30 -18.09 -11.94
C PRO A 55 17.75 -17.96 -13.40
N GLU A 56 16.92 -18.43 -14.32
CA GLU A 56 17.18 -18.31 -15.74
C GLU A 56 17.01 -16.86 -16.20
N LEU A 57 18.13 -16.15 -16.38
CA LEU A 57 18.13 -14.73 -16.76
C LEU A 57 17.99 -14.51 -18.28
N ALA A 58 18.22 -15.54 -19.09
CA ALA A 58 18.21 -15.44 -20.55
C ALA A 58 16.82 -15.64 -21.16
N ARG A 59 15.94 -16.40 -20.48
CA ARG A 59 14.61 -16.76 -20.99
C ARG A 59 13.52 -16.36 -20.03
N LEU A 60 12.35 -16.11 -20.60
CA LEU A 60 11.15 -15.79 -19.82
C LEU A 60 10.52 -17.09 -19.29
N HIS A 61 10.36 -17.18 -17.98
CA HIS A 61 9.66 -18.28 -17.31
C HIS A 61 8.22 -17.88 -17.03
N TRP A 62 7.28 -18.24 -17.90
CA TRP A 62 5.89 -17.81 -17.83
C TRP A 62 5.20 -18.17 -16.50
N GLY A 63 5.41 -19.39 -16.00
CA GLY A 63 4.83 -19.79 -14.70
C GLY A 63 5.32 -18.94 -13.54
N ALA A 64 6.56 -18.43 -13.59
CA ALA A 64 7.07 -17.50 -12.58
C ALA A 64 6.46 -16.12 -12.72
N VAL A 65 6.24 -15.64 -13.95
CA VAL A 65 5.55 -14.36 -14.22
C VAL A 65 4.12 -14.38 -13.68
N GLU A 66 3.36 -15.43 -13.98
CA GLU A 66 1.98 -15.59 -13.52
C GLU A 66 1.90 -15.70 -12.01
N ALA A 67 2.72 -16.55 -11.41
CA ALA A 67 2.76 -16.74 -9.96
C ALA A 67 3.15 -15.44 -9.24
N TYR A 68 4.18 -14.73 -9.74
CA TYR A 68 4.58 -13.46 -9.18
C TYR A 68 3.48 -12.39 -9.35
N GLY A 69 2.87 -12.29 -10.52
CA GLY A 69 1.76 -11.37 -10.77
C GLY A 69 0.61 -11.58 -9.81
N PHE A 70 0.16 -12.82 -9.64
CA PHE A 70 -0.90 -13.16 -8.71
C PHE A 70 -0.53 -12.79 -7.26
N PHE A 71 0.64 -13.22 -6.80
CA PHE A 71 1.12 -12.93 -5.45
C PHE A 71 1.27 -11.43 -5.22
N HIS A 72 1.83 -10.71 -6.20
CA HIS A 72 2.02 -9.27 -6.16
C HIS A 72 0.70 -8.51 -5.94
N PHE A 73 -0.29 -8.75 -6.80
CA PHE A 73 -1.60 -8.08 -6.67
C PHE A 73 -2.31 -8.45 -5.37
N LEU A 74 -2.28 -9.73 -4.97
CA LEU A 74 -2.88 -10.17 -3.72
C LEU A 74 -2.24 -9.50 -2.50
N SER A 75 -0.91 -9.39 -2.48
CA SER A 75 -0.17 -8.73 -1.40
C SER A 75 -0.53 -7.25 -1.29
N PHE A 76 -0.61 -6.54 -2.42
CA PHE A 76 -1.01 -5.13 -2.41
C PHE A 76 -2.46 -4.92 -2.02
N LEU A 77 -3.37 -5.82 -2.37
CA LEU A 77 -4.76 -5.77 -1.88
C LEU A 77 -4.82 -5.92 -0.36
N ALA A 78 -4.04 -6.83 0.21
CA ALA A 78 -3.95 -7.02 1.65
C ALA A 78 -3.37 -5.77 2.35
N VAL A 79 -2.30 -5.18 1.79
CA VAL A 79 -1.71 -3.93 2.29
C VAL A 79 -2.69 -2.76 2.18
N GLY A 80 -3.40 -2.63 1.07
CA GLY A 80 -4.43 -1.60 0.87
C GLY A 80 -5.55 -1.72 1.90
N TRP A 81 -6.02 -2.95 2.15
CA TRP A 81 -7.04 -3.22 3.17
C TRP A 81 -6.56 -2.84 4.57
N LEU A 82 -5.33 -3.22 4.91
CA LEU A 82 -4.74 -2.88 6.21
C LEU A 82 -4.53 -1.37 6.37
N ALA A 83 -4.03 -0.69 5.34
CA ALA A 83 -3.80 0.75 5.35
C ALA A 83 -5.10 1.54 5.54
N VAL A 84 -6.16 1.19 4.80
CA VAL A 84 -7.47 1.84 4.93
C VAL A 84 -8.07 1.55 6.31
N ARG A 85 -7.94 0.34 6.83
CA ARG A 85 -8.40 -0.01 8.18
C ARG A 85 -7.69 0.82 9.26
N LEU A 86 -6.37 0.95 9.18
CA LEU A 86 -5.59 1.78 10.11
C LEU A 86 -6.00 3.25 10.01
N LEU A 87 -6.20 3.76 8.80
CA LEU A 87 -6.65 5.13 8.60
C LEU A 87 -8.03 5.38 9.23
N HIS A 88 -8.98 4.44 9.11
CA HIS A 88 -10.28 4.54 9.77
C HIS A 88 -10.19 4.46 11.30
N MET A 89 -9.25 3.70 11.82
CA MET A 89 -8.97 3.69 13.28
C MET A 89 -8.36 5.02 13.72
N ALA A 90 -7.54 5.66 12.90
CA ALA A 90 -6.95 6.97 13.16
C ALA A 90 -7.98 8.10 13.32
N VAL A 91 -9.17 7.97 12.72
CA VAL A 91 -10.29 8.91 12.94
C VAL A 91 -10.73 8.90 14.40
N ARG A 92 -10.63 7.77 15.08
CA ARG A 92 -11.03 7.63 16.50
C ARG A 92 -9.88 7.92 17.45
N GLN A 93 -8.68 7.52 17.08
CA GLN A 93 -7.47 7.65 17.90
C GLN A 93 -6.30 8.05 16.99
N PRO A 94 -5.79 9.29 17.09
CA PRO A 94 -4.72 9.81 16.24
C PRO A 94 -3.45 8.97 16.22
N VAL A 95 -3.18 8.23 17.28
CA VAL A 95 -2.01 7.34 17.40
C VAL A 95 -1.94 6.30 16.26
N TRP A 96 -3.07 5.93 15.64
CA TRP A 96 -3.08 5.00 14.51
C TRP A 96 -2.48 5.55 13.22
N LEU A 97 -2.24 6.87 13.12
CA LEU A 97 -1.41 7.41 12.02
C LEU A 97 0.05 7.01 12.15
N VAL A 98 0.55 6.91 13.40
CA VAL A 98 1.87 6.34 13.66
C VAL A 98 1.88 4.87 13.24
N GLY A 99 0.79 4.14 13.51
CA GLY A 99 0.62 2.77 13.03
C GLY A 99 0.66 2.66 11.50
N LEU A 100 0.03 3.58 10.79
CA LEU A 100 0.08 3.64 9.32
C LEU A 100 1.50 3.94 8.81
N LEU A 101 2.21 4.88 9.42
CA LEU A 101 3.60 5.17 9.10
C LEU A 101 4.49 3.95 9.35
N LEU A 102 4.34 3.31 10.51
CA LEU A 102 5.09 2.10 10.87
C LEU A 102 4.79 0.94 9.92
N LEU A 103 3.56 0.80 9.44
CA LEU A 103 3.21 -0.19 8.43
C LEU A 103 4.07 -0.02 7.18
N PHE A 104 4.12 1.19 6.61
CA PHE A 104 4.90 1.44 5.39
C PHE A 104 6.40 1.30 5.61
N VAL A 105 6.93 1.80 6.73
CA VAL A 105 8.35 1.65 7.08
C VAL A 105 8.71 0.17 7.28
N SER A 106 7.87 -0.60 7.98
CA SER A 106 8.10 -2.03 8.19
C SER A 106 8.04 -2.82 6.89
N LEU A 107 7.09 -2.50 6.00
CA LEU A 107 7.01 -3.13 4.69
C LEU A 107 8.26 -2.87 3.86
N GLU A 108 8.70 -1.61 3.78
CA GLU A 108 9.90 -1.24 3.01
C GLU A 108 11.15 -1.92 3.58
N THR A 109 11.30 -1.93 4.92
CA THR A 109 12.40 -2.61 5.60
C THR A 109 12.36 -4.12 5.35
N THR A 110 11.18 -4.73 5.39
CA THR A 110 11.02 -6.17 5.12
C THR A 110 11.36 -6.50 3.68
N VAL A 111 10.86 -5.73 2.71
CA VAL A 111 11.19 -5.92 1.29
C VAL A 111 12.69 -5.76 1.05
N PHE A 112 13.33 -4.77 1.69
CA PHE A 112 14.78 -4.60 1.61
C PHE A 112 15.52 -5.83 2.16
N ALA A 113 15.18 -6.27 3.38
CA ALA A 113 15.83 -7.40 4.03
C ALA A 113 15.65 -8.70 3.24
N VAL A 114 14.43 -8.97 2.78
CA VAL A 114 14.09 -10.14 1.95
C VAL A 114 14.83 -10.10 0.62
N SER A 115 14.81 -8.95 -0.07
CA SER A 115 15.53 -8.79 -1.34
C SER A 115 17.04 -8.95 -1.15
N PHE A 116 17.60 -8.43 -0.06
CA PHE A 116 19.02 -8.60 0.25
C PHE A 116 19.37 -10.06 0.45
N ALA A 117 18.60 -10.78 1.29
CA ALA A 117 18.86 -12.17 1.61
C ALA A 117 18.65 -13.12 0.43
N LEU A 118 17.57 -12.92 -0.34
CA LEU A 118 17.21 -13.85 -1.42
C LEU A 118 17.98 -13.63 -2.70
N PHE A 119 18.35 -12.39 -3.03
CA PHE A 119 19.12 -12.13 -4.27
C PHE A 119 20.63 -12.31 -4.11
N GLN A 120 21.12 -12.56 -2.89
CA GLN A 120 22.56 -12.76 -2.69
C GLN A 120 23.05 -14.02 -3.38
N GLY A 121 24.04 -13.88 -4.27
CA GLY A 121 24.65 -14.99 -5.01
C GLY A 121 23.79 -15.59 -6.12
N THR A 122 22.68 -14.94 -6.51
CA THR A 122 21.80 -15.43 -7.59
C THR A 122 22.08 -14.81 -8.96
N GLY A 123 22.96 -13.79 -9.04
CA GLY A 123 23.14 -12.97 -10.24
C GLY A 123 22.00 -11.96 -10.48
N ALA A 124 20.99 -11.92 -9.59
CA ALA A 124 19.85 -11.01 -9.66
C ALA A 124 19.98 -9.83 -8.68
N GLU A 125 21.15 -9.59 -8.09
CA GLU A 125 21.40 -8.52 -7.12
C GLU A 125 21.07 -7.12 -7.65
N TYR A 126 21.17 -6.93 -8.96
CA TYR A 126 20.85 -5.67 -9.63
C TYR A 126 19.37 -5.29 -9.47
N LEU A 127 18.48 -6.24 -9.16
CA LEU A 127 17.05 -5.96 -8.95
C LEU A 127 16.73 -5.32 -7.60
N ARG A 128 17.68 -5.30 -6.65
CA ARG A 128 17.45 -4.70 -5.32
C ARG A 128 17.03 -3.23 -5.41
N GLY A 129 17.76 -2.45 -6.19
CA GLY A 129 17.42 -1.04 -6.42
C GLY A 129 16.05 -0.83 -7.07
N PRO A 130 15.79 -1.45 -8.24
CA PRO A 130 14.46 -1.44 -8.86
C PRO A 130 13.30 -1.82 -7.95
N VAL A 131 13.46 -2.86 -7.11
CA VAL A 131 12.42 -3.31 -6.16
C VAL A 131 12.15 -2.25 -5.10
N LEU A 132 13.19 -1.67 -4.49
CA LEU A 132 13.04 -0.60 -3.49
C LEU A 132 12.36 0.64 -4.09
N ILE A 133 12.78 1.09 -5.26
CA ILE A 133 12.18 2.24 -5.93
C ILE A 133 10.72 1.95 -6.26
N GLY A 134 10.40 0.75 -6.75
CA GLY A 134 9.02 0.34 -7.04
C GLY A 134 8.13 0.41 -5.80
N ASN A 135 8.60 -0.12 -4.66
CA ASN A 135 7.83 -0.05 -3.42
C ASN A 135 7.69 1.38 -2.89
N ALA A 136 8.74 2.19 -2.95
CA ALA A 136 8.65 3.61 -2.59
C ALA A 136 7.61 4.34 -3.46
N LEU A 137 7.55 4.06 -4.77
CA LEU A 137 6.52 4.59 -5.66
C LEU A 137 5.11 4.14 -5.24
N ALA A 138 4.95 2.86 -4.87
CA ALA A 138 3.66 2.37 -4.37
C ALA A 138 3.22 3.11 -3.11
N VAL A 139 4.13 3.30 -2.14
CA VAL A 139 3.86 4.07 -0.91
C VAL A 139 3.43 5.49 -1.24
N LEU A 140 4.12 6.17 -2.18
CA LEU A 140 3.77 7.53 -2.61
C LEU A 140 2.39 7.58 -3.28
N VAL A 141 2.08 6.64 -4.18
CA VAL A 141 0.81 6.60 -4.89
C VAL A 141 -0.34 6.28 -3.94
N MET A 142 -0.20 5.23 -3.12
CA MET A 142 -1.20 4.85 -2.12
C MET A 142 -1.39 5.96 -1.07
N GLY A 143 -0.30 6.50 -0.54
CA GLY A 143 -0.33 7.60 0.42
C GLY A 143 -1.01 8.84 -0.14
N THR A 144 -0.72 9.22 -1.39
CA THR A 144 -1.37 10.34 -2.07
C THR A 144 -2.85 10.09 -2.28
N TYR A 145 -3.24 8.87 -2.68
CA TYR A 145 -4.64 8.48 -2.82
C TYR A 145 -5.38 8.61 -1.49
N LEU A 146 -4.87 8.00 -0.43
CA LEU A 146 -5.46 8.06 0.91
C LEU A 146 -5.53 9.49 1.45
N TRP A 147 -4.47 10.28 1.25
CA TRP A 147 -4.45 11.70 1.61
C TRP A 147 -5.55 12.50 0.90
N ARG A 148 -5.71 12.30 -0.41
CA ARG A 148 -6.72 13.03 -1.20
C ARG A 148 -8.14 12.62 -0.81
N THR A 149 -8.37 11.36 -0.54
CA THR A 149 -9.68 10.82 -0.15
C THR A 149 -10.07 11.25 1.26
N HIS A 150 -9.10 11.33 2.19
CA HIS A 150 -9.33 11.62 3.60
C HIS A 150 -8.72 12.94 4.09
N ARG A 151 -8.70 13.97 3.25
CA ARG A 151 -8.08 15.29 3.57
C ARG A 151 -8.55 15.90 4.90
N LEU A 152 -9.82 15.72 5.26
CA LEU A 152 -10.36 16.27 6.50
C LEU A 152 -9.82 15.54 7.72
N VAL A 153 -9.68 14.21 7.64
CA VAL A 153 -9.14 13.38 8.72
C VAL A 153 -7.68 13.75 8.97
N VAL A 154 -6.89 13.83 7.91
CA VAL A 154 -5.46 14.16 8.02
C VAL A 154 -5.25 15.57 8.59
N ARG A 155 -6.06 16.55 8.17
CA ARG A 155 -6.01 17.92 8.72
C ARG A 155 -6.44 17.99 10.18
N TYR A 156 -7.43 17.20 10.57
CA TYR A 156 -7.88 17.12 11.96
C TYR A 156 -6.79 16.55 12.85
N VAL A 157 -6.24 15.42 12.46
CA VAL A 157 -5.19 14.73 13.24
C VAL A 157 -3.89 15.53 13.28
N ALA A 158 -3.53 16.24 12.22
CA ALA A 158 -2.34 17.11 12.22
C ALA A 158 -2.44 18.30 13.20
N ARG A 159 -3.64 18.62 13.70
CA ARG A 159 -3.88 19.70 14.67
C ARG A 159 -4.02 19.21 16.12
N VAL A 160 -4.15 17.91 16.33
CA VAL A 160 -4.23 17.33 17.68
C VAL A 160 -2.82 17.02 18.16
N PRO A 161 -2.35 17.58 19.30
CA PRO A 161 -1.06 17.21 19.88
C PRO A 161 -1.02 15.73 20.19
N LEU A 162 0.08 15.06 19.87
CA LEU A 162 0.31 13.61 20.08
C LEU A 162 0.30 13.15 21.56
N GLY A 163 -0.08 14.01 22.48
CA GLY A 163 -0.11 13.72 23.91
C GLY A 163 -1.43 14.00 24.61
N ASP A 164 -2.46 14.44 23.89
CA ASP A 164 -3.74 14.80 24.50
C ASP A 164 -4.66 13.57 24.55
N THR A 165 -4.60 12.83 25.67
CA THR A 165 -5.32 11.57 25.86
C THR A 165 -6.65 11.71 26.61
N GLY A 166 -7.22 12.89 26.72
CA GLY A 166 -8.32 12.93 27.66
C GLY A 166 -9.45 13.92 27.49
N ASP A 167 -9.23 15.03 26.92
CA ASP A 167 -10.32 16.00 26.78
C ASP A 167 -10.94 15.94 25.39
N GLU A 168 -12.23 15.67 25.31
CA GLU A 168 -12.98 15.80 24.06
C GLU A 168 -12.65 17.18 23.45
N PRO A 169 -12.16 17.24 22.21
CA PRO A 169 -11.89 18.53 21.60
C PRO A 169 -13.20 19.31 21.63
N GLU A 170 -13.20 20.44 22.30
CA GLU A 170 -14.31 21.39 22.26
C GLU A 170 -14.53 21.81 20.80
N VAL A 171 -15.43 21.11 20.15
CA VAL A 171 -15.80 21.36 18.76
C VAL A 171 -16.56 22.67 18.72
N LYS A 172 -15.83 23.76 18.50
CA LYS A 172 -16.36 25.14 18.53
C LYS A 172 -17.34 25.49 17.42
N SER A 173 -17.65 24.55 16.51
CA SER A 173 -18.65 24.82 15.47
C SER A 173 -19.67 23.68 15.32
N PRO A 174 -20.97 23.99 15.19
CA PRO A 174 -22.02 23.01 14.90
C PRO A 174 -21.76 22.19 13.61
N GLU A 175 -21.10 22.78 12.64
CA GLU A 175 -20.80 22.16 11.36
C GLU A 175 -19.77 21.02 11.50
N ALA A 176 -18.80 21.17 12.42
CA ALA A 176 -17.83 20.12 12.71
C ALA A 176 -18.49 18.92 13.40
N TRP A 177 -19.48 19.14 14.27
CA TRP A 177 -20.30 18.08 14.87
C TRP A 177 -21.09 17.31 13.81
N HIS A 178 -21.71 17.98 12.86
CA HIS A 178 -22.46 17.34 11.79
C HIS A 178 -21.54 16.57 10.82
N ALA A 179 -20.32 17.01 10.62
CA ALA A 179 -19.33 16.27 9.85
C ALA A 179 -18.88 14.99 10.58
N MET A 180 -18.59 15.07 11.88
CA MET A 180 -18.20 13.91 12.69
C MET A 180 -19.36 12.94 12.96
N ALA A 181 -20.56 13.43 13.20
CA ALA A 181 -21.74 12.58 13.43
C ALA A 181 -22.07 11.72 12.20
N ARG A 182 -21.82 12.21 11.00
CA ARG A 182 -21.98 11.43 9.76
C ARG A 182 -21.04 10.24 9.66
N TRP A 183 -19.90 10.30 10.35
CA TRP A 183 -18.91 9.22 10.38
C TRP A 183 -19.11 8.26 11.55
N ARG A 184 -19.81 8.71 12.62
CA ARG A 184 -20.09 7.87 13.80
C ARG A 184 -21.25 6.89 13.63
N THR A 185 -22.08 7.00 12.58
CA THR A 185 -23.26 6.14 12.38
C THR A 185 -23.28 5.32 11.09
N PRO A 186 -22.26 4.54 10.78
CA PRO A 186 -22.34 3.61 9.64
C PRO A 186 -23.14 2.34 9.95
N TRP A 187 -23.57 2.10 11.21
CA TRP A 187 -24.05 0.79 11.66
C TRP A 187 -25.50 0.72 12.09
N LYS A 188 -26.32 1.76 11.87
CA LYS A 188 -27.76 1.56 12.03
C LYS A 188 -28.27 0.72 10.87
N THR A 189 -28.23 -0.59 11.09
CA THR A 189 -28.96 -1.59 10.33
C THR A 189 -30.40 -1.13 10.12
N SER A 190 -30.78 -0.96 8.85
CA SER A 190 -32.18 -0.98 8.44
C SER A 190 -32.76 -2.34 8.83
N ARG A 191 -33.65 -2.34 9.79
CA ARG A 191 -34.66 -3.41 9.92
C ARG A 191 -35.81 -3.07 9.01
#